data_49d5e20b010fca62b4a73ae680c97a98
#
_entry.id   49d5e20b010fca62b4a73ae680c97a98
#
_cell.length_a   1.000
_cell.length_b   1.000
_cell.length_c   1.000
_cell.angle_alpha   90.00
_cell.angle_beta   90.00
_cell.angle_gamma   90.00
#
_symmetry.space_group_name_H-M   'P 1'
#
loop_
_entity.id
_entity.type
_entity.pdbx_description
1 polymer ?
#
loop_
_entity_poly.entity_id
_entity_poly.type
_entity_poly.pdbx_seq_one_letter_code
_entity_poly.pdbx_strand_id
1 'polypeptide(L)'
;MAASYGLIVHQMDVKTSFLSGELEDEIYMDQPDGFVVKGEERKVCKLLKSLYGLKQAPKQWHEKFDRTLTSVGFVVNEADKCVYYRHGGGEGVILCLYVDDILIFGTNMKVIHEVKSFLSKCFDMKDLGEADVILNIKLNKNESGITLSQSHYVEKILSRFGFIDGKSSPTPYDPSVILRKNKNEPTDQLRYSQIIGSLMYLASATRPDISFAVSKLSRFMSNPGIYHWHALERVMRYLCGTMSYGIHYSGHPAVLEGYSDANWISDVDDIKATSGYVFTFGGGAVSWRSCRQTILTRSTMEAELTALDTSTVESEWLRELLMDLPVVEKPVPAILLNCDNQTVIVKVNNSKDNAKSSRHVKRRLKSVRKLRNSGVITVTYIQTDKNLADPFTKGLSSNVIDSASREMGLRPIDVMP
;
A
#
# COMPACT_ATOMS: atom_id res chain seq x y z
N MET A 1 -12.19 4.93 5.68
CA MET A 1 -13.40 5.35 4.95
C MET A 1 -14.63 4.58 5.45
N ALA A 2 -14.79 3.25 5.18
CA ALA A 2 -16.00 2.54 5.60
C ALA A 2 -16.27 2.65 7.12
N ALA A 3 -15.26 2.48 7.97
CA ALA A 3 -15.40 2.67 9.42
C ALA A 3 -15.75 4.12 9.81
N SER A 4 -15.18 5.12 9.12
CA SER A 4 -15.40 6.53 9.47
C SER A 4 -16.77 7.08 9.05
N TYR A 5 -17.31 6.55 7.94
CA TYR A 5 -18.56 7.02 7.35
C TYR A 5 -19.69 6.00 7.41
N GLY A 6 -19.52 4.90 8.15
CA GLY A 6 -20.54 3.88 8.33
C GLY A 6 -20.97 3.18 7.05
N LEU A 7 -20.07 3.04 6.06
CA LEU A 7 -20.42 2.43 4.79
C LEU A 7 -20.51 0.91 4.91
N ILE A 8 -21.53 0.34 4.26
CA ILE A 8 -21.68 -1.10 4.09
C ILE A 8 -20.75 -1.53 2.94
N VAL A 9 -20.00 -2.60 3.13
CA VAL A 9 -19.01 -3.07 2.15
C VAL A 9 -19.42 -4.44 1.63
N HIS A 10 -19.65 -4.54 0.32
CA HIS A 10 -19.96 -5.79 -0.38
C HIS A 10 -18.90 -6.08 -1.44
N GLN A 11 -18.82 -7.34 -1.84
CA GLN A 11 -17.89 -7.81 -2.86
C GLN A 11 -18.62 -8.54 -3.98
N MET A 12 -18.16 -8.30 -5.20
CA MET A 12 -18.50 -9.07 -6.39
C MET A 12 -17.24 -9.48 -7.14
N ASP A 13 -17.31 -10.56 -7.88
CA ASP A 13 -16.24 -11.11 -8.69
C ASP A 13 -16.70 -11.25 -10.14
N VAL A 14 -15.89 -10.79 -11.09
CA VAL A 14 -16.20 -10.88 -12.53
C VAL A 14 -15.61 -12.17 -13.08
N LYS A 15 -16.46 -13.07 -13.53
CA LYS A 15 -15.95 -14.27 -14.20
C LYS A 15 -15.28 -13.87 -15.52
N THR A 16 -14.02 -14.25 -15.64
CA THR A 16 -13.25 -14.07 -16.87
C THR A 16 -13.23 -12.63 -17.41
N SER A 17 -12.90 -11.64 -16.58
CA SER A 17 -12.90 -10.21 -16.90
C SER A 17 -12.14 -9.89 -18.21
N PHE A 18 -10.94 -10.44 -18.39
CA PHE A 18 -10.12 -10.17 -19.58
C PHE A 18 -10.71 -10.75 -20.87
N LEU A 19 -11.51 -11.83 -20.79
CA LEU A 19 -12.22 -12.37 -21.96
C LEU A 19 -13.41 -11.49 -22.38
N SER A 20 -13.77 -10.53 -21.56
CA SER A 20 -14.84 -9.58 -21.87
C SER A 20 -14.39 -8.43 -22.78
N GLY A 21 -13.07 -8.16 -22.88
CA GLY A 21 -12.52 -7.11 -23.73
C GLY A 21 -12.59 -7.44 -25.21
N GLU A 22 -12.92 -6.47 -26.06
CA GLU A 22 -12.89 -6.61 -27.51
C GLU A 22 -11.47 -6.34 -28.01
N LEU A 23 -11.00 -7.12 -28.99
CA LEU A 23 -9.70 -6.93 -29.61
C LEU A 23 -9.83 -6.04 -30.86
N GLU A 24 -9.16 -4.90 -30.88
CA GLU A 24 -9.00 -4.06 -32.06
C GLU A 24 -7.81 -4.52 -32.93
N ASP A 25 -6.83 -5.19 -32.31
CA ASP A 25 -5.61 -5.68 -32.96
C ASP A 25 -5.80 -7.07 -33.57
N GLU A 26 -5.16 -7.35 -34.70
CA GLU A 26 -5.07 -8.70 -35.24
C GLU A 26 -4.03 -9.53 -34.47
N ILE A 27 -4.53 -10.43 -33.62
CA ILE A 27 -3.68 -11.32 -32.81
C ILE A 27 -4.02 -12.76 -33.15
N TYR A 28 -2.98 -13.56 -33.33
CA TYR A 28 -3.08 -14.97 -33.63
C TYR A 28 -2.39 -15.79 -32.53
N MET A 29 -2.90 -16.99 -32.31
CA MET A 29 -2.30 -17.98 -31.40
C MET A 29 -2.35 -19.36 -32.04
N ASP A 30 -1.47 -20.23 -31.61
CA ASP A 30 -1.53 -21.64 -31.98
C ASP A 30 -2.83 -22.27 -31.45
N GLN A 31 -3.30 -23.34 -32.14
CA GLN A 31 -4.45 -24.08 -31.63
C GLN A 31 -4.12 -24.66 -30.25
N PRO A 32 -5.02 -24.50 -29.24
CA PRO A 32 -4.79 -25.01 -27.90
C PRO A 32 -4.61 -26.54 -27.89
N ASP A 33 -3.77 -27.04 -26.98
CA ASP A 33 -3.59 -28.45 -26.78
C ASP A 33 -4.93 -29.18 -26.52
N GLY A 34 -5.16 -30.27 -27.23
CA GLY A 34 -6.40 -31.03 -27.17
C GLY A 34 -7.53 -30.48 -28.08
N PHE A 35 -7.35 -29.32 -28.72
CA PHE A 35 -8.32 -28.72 -29.66
C PHE A 35 -7.74 -28.58 -31.08
N VAL A 36 -6.59 -29.20 -31.34
CA VAL A 36 -5.97 -29.20 -32.68
C VAL A 36 -6.85 -29.96 -33.66
N VAL A 37 -7.31 -29.28 -34.70
CA VAL A 37 -8.19 -29.88 -35.74
C VAL A 37 -7.38 -30.82 -36.62
N LYS A 38 -7.79 -32.08 -36.66
CA LYS A 38 -7.10 -33.10 -37.49
C LYS A 38 -7.09 -32.74 -38.97
N GLY A 39 -5.90 -32.67 -39.57
CA GLY A 39 -5.69 -32.27 -40.96
C GLY A 39 -5.51 -30.75 -41.13
N GLU A 40 -5.61 -29.96 -40.06
CA GLU A 40 -5.45 -28.51 -40.04
C GLU A 40 -4.42 -28.05 -38.99
N GLU A 41 -3.47 -28.87 -38.63
CA GLU A 41 -2.49 -28.68 -37.56
C GLU A 41 -1.64 -27.38 -37.77
N ARG A 42 -1.53 -26.89 -39.01
CA ARG A 42 -0.79 -25.66 -39.35
C ARG A 42 -1.64 -24.39 -39.26
N LYS A 43 -2.95 -24.50 -39.07
CA LYS A 43 -3.82 -23.33 -38.92
C LYS A 43 -3.65 -22.74 -37.51
N VAL A 44 -3.74 -21.43 -37.47
CA VAL A 44 -3.71 -20.65 -36.24
C VAL A 44 -5.10 -20.08 -35.91
N CYS A 45 -5.39 -19.81 -34.64
CA CYS A 45 -6.61 -19.15 -34.21
C CYS A 45 -6.45 -17.64 -34.28
N LYS A 46 -7.31 -16.93 -34.99
CA LYS A 46 -7.44 -15.48 -34.87
C LYS A 46 -8.28 -15.16 -33.63
N LEU A 47 -7.72 -14.39 -32.71
CA LEU A 47 -8.46 -14.01 -31.50
C LEU A 47 -9.49 -12.94 -31.83
N LEU A 48 -10.72 -13.17 -31.40
CA LEU A 48 -11.85 -12.22 -31.53
C LEU A 48 -12.05 -11.42 -30.23
N LYS A 49 -11.57 -11.94 -29.10
CA LYS A 49 -11.63 -11.32 -27.79
C LYS A 49 -10.28 -11.37 -27.10
N SER A 50 -10.11 -10.50 -26.16
CA SER A 50 -8.93 -10.46 -25.30
C SER A 50 -8.74 -11.77 -24.53
N LEU A 51 -7.50 -12.14 -24.25
CA LEU A 51 -7.14 -13.37 -23.54
C LEU A 51 -6.15 -13.04 -22.41
N TYR A 52 -6.21 -13.81 -21.33
CA TYR A 52 -5.22 -13.73 -20.24
C TYR A 52 -3.81 -13.91 -20.79
N GLY A 53 -2.89 -13.03 -20.38
CA GLY A 53 -1.51 -13.00 -20.87
C GLY A 53 -1.23 -11.98 -21.98
N LEU A 54 -2.25 -11.45 -22.65
CA LEU A 54 -2.08 -10.35 -23.60
C LEU A 54 -1.81 -9.03 -22.86
N LYS A 55 -0.85 -8.23 -23.35
CA LYS A 55 -0.50 -6.93 -22.75
C LYS A 55 -1.66 -5.93 -22.76
N GLN A 56 -2.53 -5.99 -23.77
CA GLN A 56 -3.68 -5.09 -23.93
C GLN A 56 -4.92 -5.54 -23.15
N ALA A 57 -4.98 -6.78 -22.67
CA ALA A 57 -6.17 -7.31 -22.00
C ALA A 57 -6.63 -6.49 -20.77
N PRO A 58 -5.74 -6.09 -19.85
CA PRO A 58 -6.14 -5.25 -18.70
C PRO A 58 -6.70 -3.90 -19.13
N LYS A 59 -6.10 -3.26 -20.15
CA LYS A 59 -6.57 -1.96 -20.66
C LYS A 59 -7.95 -2.08 -21.30
N GLN A 60 -8.18 -3.07 -22.14
CA GLN A 60 -9.46 -3.30 -22.83
C GLN A 60 -10.57 -3.65 -21.86
N TRP A 61 -10.26 -4.44 -20.82
CA TRP A 61 -11.21 -4.72 -19.76
C TRP A 61 -11.58 -3.43 -19.01
N HIS A 62 -10.57 -2.65 -18.60
CA HIS A 62 -10.80 -1.39 -17.90
C HIS A 62 -11.64 -0.42 -18.74
N GLU A 63 -11.35 -0.24 -20.03
CA GLU A 63 -12.10 0.63 -20.93
C GLU A 63 -13.58 0.19 -21.08
N LYS A 64 -13.82 -1.12 -21.17
CA LYS A 64 -15.18 -1.65 -21.21
C LYS A 64 -15.93 -1.38 -19.92
N PHE A 65 -15.31 -1.63 -18.77
CA PHE A 65 -15.87 -1.37 -17.46
C PHE A 65 -16.17 0.12 -17.26
N ASP A 66 -15.21 0.98 -17.61
CA ASP A 66 -15.33 2.44 -17.55
C ASP A 66 -16.51 2.97 -18.36
N ARG A 67 -16.61 2.59 -19.64
CA ARG A 67 -17.74 2.96 -20.51
C ARG A 67 -19.08 2.49 -19.95
N THR A 68 -19.12 1.30 -19.36
CA THR A 68 -20.35 0.74 -18.79
C THR A 68 -20.81 1.53 -17.57
N LEU A 69 -19.92 1.87 -16.65
CA LEU A 69 -20.27 2.62 -15.43
C LEU A 69 -20.60 4.09 -15.74
N THR A 70 -19.79 4.74 -16.57
CA THR A 70 -20.01 6.14 -16.92
C THR A 70 -21.32 6.37 -17.69
N SER A 71 -21.77 5.37 -18.47
CA SER A 71 -23.06 5.42 -19.18
C SER A 71 -24.28 5.51 -18.25
N VAL A 72 -24.15 5.11 -16.98
CA VAL A 72 -25.23 5.15 -15.97
C VAL A 72 -24.95 6.18 -14.85
N GLY A 73 -24.07 7.13 -15.12
CA GLY A 73 -23.84 8.28 -14.25
C GLY A 73 -22.84 8.08 -13.13
N PHE A 74 -22.00 7.03 -13.19
CA PHE A 74 -20.82 6.99 -12.34
C PHE A 74 -19.76 7.96 -12.83
N VAL A 75 -19.06 8.56 -11.88
CA VAL A 75 -17.92 9.45 -12.10
C VAL A 75 -16.66 8.72 -11.71
N VAL A 76 -15.61 8.85 -12.52
CA VAL A 76 -14.28 8.28 -12.24
C VAL A 76 -13.53 9.21 -11.31
N ASN A 77 -12.85 8.69 -10.31
CA ASN A 77 -11.98 9.46 -9.44
C ASN A 77 -10.74 9.95 -10.23
N GLU A 78 -10.37 11.22 -10.06
CA GLU A 78 -9.23 11.78 -10.80
C GLU A 78 -7.88 11.19 -10.35
N ALA A 79 -7.73 10.88 -9.06
CA ALA A 79 -6.50 10.33 -8.50
C ALA A 79 -6.32 8.83 -8.78
N ASP A 80 -7.43 8.06 -8.89
CA ASP A 80 -7.39 6.62 -9.18
C ASP A 80 -8.50 6.22 -10.14
N LYS A 81 -8.12 5.84 -11.35
CA LYS A 81 -9.06 5.47 -12.42
C LYS A 81 -9.78 4.12 -12.19
N CYS A 82 -9.43 3.37 -11.16
CA CYS A 82 -10.14 2.17 -10.72
C CYS A 82 -11.18 2.46 -9.62
N VAL A 83 -11.32 3.71 -9.19
CA VAL A 83 -12.32 4.16 -8.21
C VAL A 83 -13.41 4.94 -8.92
N TYR A 84 -14.66 4.48 -8.75
CA TYR A 84 -15.85 5.09 -9.33
C TYR A 84 -16.81 5.46 -8.20
N TYR A 85 -17.54 6.55 -8.38
CA TYR A 85 -18.56 6.95 -7.41
C TYR A 85 -19.79 7.52 -8.08
N ARG A 86 -20.93 7.37 -7.39
CA ARG A 86 -22.20 8.00 -7.77
C ARG A 86 -22.89 8.49 -6.50
N HIS A 87 -23.37 9.70 -6.54
CA HIS A 87 -24.07 10.32 -5.42
C HIS A 87 -25.31 11.06 -5.92
N GLY A 88 -26.42 10.99 -5.16
CA GLY A 88 -27.64 11.73 -5.45
C GLY A 88 -28.72 11.41 -4.41
N GLY A 89 -29.53 12.43 -4.05
CA GLY A 89 -30.66 12.26 -3.12
C GLY A 89 -30.29 11.82 -1.70
N GLY A 90 -29.08 12.10 -1.24
CA GLY A 90 -28.58 11.65 0.10
C GLY A 90 -28.03 10.22 0.11
N GLU A 91 -28.06 9.52 -1.01
CA GLU A 91 -27.53 8.16 -1.17
C GLU A 91 -26.21 8.23 -1.97
N GLY A 92 -25.24 7.41 -1.60
CA GLY A 92 -23.93 7.36 -2.26
C GLY A 92 -23.37 5.96 -2.37
N VAL A 93 -22.63 5.69 -3.44
CA VAL A 93 -21.91 4.44 -3.65
C VAL A 93 -20.55 4.72 -4.25
N ILE A 94 -19.55 3.97 -3.76
CA ILE A 94 -18.18 3.95 -4.28
C ILE A 94 -17.88 2.54 -4.73
N LEU A 95 -17.29 2.38 -5.91
CA LEU A 95 -16.81 1.11 -6.45
C LEU A 95 -15.30 1.17 -6.56
N CYS A 96 -14.62 0.13 -6.11
CA CYS A 96 -13.19 -0.06 -6.32
C CYS A 96 -12.98 -1.34 -7.14
N LEU A 97 -12.42 -1.18 -8.33
CA LEU A 97 -12.12 -2.29 -9.25
C LEU A 97 -10.68 -2.75 -9.06
N TYR A 98 -10.49 -4.03 -8.84
CA TYR A 98 -9.16 -4.66 -8.87
C TYR A 98 -9.21 -5.91 -9.76
N VAL A 99 -8.90 -5.77 -11.02
CA VAL A 99 -8.97 -6.81 -12.07
C VAL A 99 -10.37 -7.43 -12.13
N ASP A 100 -10.58 -8.57 -11.45
CA ASP A 100 -11.83 -9.32 -11.41
C ASP A 100 -12.66 -8.97 -10.16
N ASP A 101 -12.02 -8.51 -9.09
CA ASP A 101 -12.62 -8.17 -7.81
C ASP A 101 -13.20 -6.74 -7.81
N ILE A 102 -14.43 -6.60 -7.33
CA ILE A 102 -15.09 -5.30 -7.14
C ILE A 102 -15.55 -5.17 -5.69
N LEU A 103 -15.05 -4.14 -4.99
CA LEU A 103 -15.61 -3.70 -3.72
C LEU A 103 -16.67 -2.63 -3.96
N ILE A 104 -17.80 -2.77 -3.29
CA ILE A 104 -18.95 -1.86 -3.35
C ILE A 104 -19.14 -1.28 -1.95
N PHE A 105 -18.92 0.02 -1.80
CA PHE A 105 -19.15 0.76 -0.56
C PHE A 105 -20.42 1.58 -0.72
N GLY A 106 -21.47 1.26 0.01
CA GLY A 106 -22.76 1.94 -0.09
C GLY A 106 -23.20 2.53 1.23
N THR A 107 -23.94 3.65 1.19
CA THR A 107 -24.56 4.27 2.37
C THR A 107 -25.72 3.43 2.91
N ASN A 108 -26.36 2.60 2.08
CA ASN A 108 -27.43 1.68 2.48
C ASN A 108 -27.52 0.47 1.54
N MET A 109 -28.25 -0.56 1.95
CA MET A 109 -28.39 -1.81 1.19
C MET A 109 -29.15 -1.65 -0.13
N LYS A 110 -30.07 -0.69 -0.23
CA LYS A 110 -30.85 -0.44 -1.45
C LYS A 110 -29.93 -0.07 -2.61
N VAL A 111 -29.03 0.91 -2.39
CA VAL A 111 -28.06 1.35 -3.40
C VAL A 111 -27.10 0.22 -3.80
N ILE A 112 -26.66 -0.59 -2.84
CA ILE A 112 -25.81 -1.76 -3.11
C ILE A 112 -26.55 -2.76 -4.00
N HIS A 113 -27.79 -3.10 -3.70
CA HIS A 113 -28.59 -4.03 -4.50
C HIS A 113 -28.84 -3.50 -5.93
N GLU A 114 -29.12 -2.21 -6.08
CA GLU A 114 -29.27 -1.58 -7.39
C GLU A 114 -28.02 -1.74 -8.25
N VAL A 115 -26.85 -1.45 -7.65
CA VAL A 115 -25.55 -1.56 -8.33
C VAL A 115 -25.23 -3.02 -8.67
N LYS A 116 -25.43 -3.95 -7.75
CA LYS A 116 -25.21 -5.38 -7.99
C LYS A 116 -26.09 -5.90 -9.12
N SER A 117 -27.38 -5.51 -9.12
CA SER A 117 -28.32 -5.88 -10.18
C SER A 117 -27.91 -5.31 -11.54
N PHE A 118 -27.42 -4.06 -11.57
CA PHE A 118 -26.91 -3.45 -12.78
C PHE A 118 -25.67 -4.18 -13.31
N LEU A 119 -24.66 -4.38 -12.47
CA LEU A 119 -23.42 -5.06 -12.85
C LEU A 119 -23.68 -6.49 -13.36
N SER A 120 -24.57 -7.25 -12.71
CA SER A 120 -24.94 -8.61 -13.11
C SER A 120 -25.69 -8.68 -14.44
N LYS A 121 -26.31 -7.57 -14.90
CA LYS A 121 -26.90 -7.49 -16.24
C LYS A 121 -25.85 -7.20 -17.32
N CYS A 122 -24.77 -6.52 -16.96
CA CYS A 122 -23.74 -6.09 -17.89
C CYS A 122 -22.59 -7.10 -18.04
N PHE A 123 -22.30 -7.85 -16.97
CA PHE A 123 -21.17 -8.76 -16.88
C PHE A 123 -21.62 -10.10 -16.24
N ASP A 124 -20.91 -11.20 -16.58
CA ASP A 124 -21.08 -12.47 -15.87
C ASP A 124 -20.37 -12.38 -14.51
N MET A 125 -21.15 -12.26 -13.45
CA MET A 125 -20.64 -11.95 -12.13
C MET A 125 -21.08 -12.96 -11.08
N LYS A 126 -20.24 -13.10 -10.06
CA LYS A 126 -20.56 -13.80 -8.82
C LYS A 126 -20.73 -12.77 -7.70
N ASP A 127 -21.88 -12.78 -7.04
CA ASP A 127 -22.12 -12.01 -5.82
C ASP A 127 -21.52 -12.77 -4.63
N LEU A 128 -20.56 -12.16 -3.93
CA LEU A 128 -19.90 -12.74 -2.76
C LEU A 128 -20.50 -12.26 -1.44
N GLY A 129 -21.53 -11.39 -1.49
CA GLY A 129 -22.18 -10.87 -0.29
C GLY A 129 -21.43 -9.73 0.37
N GLU A 130 -21.49 -9.64 1.70
CA GLU A 130 -20.67 -8.73 2.50
C GLU A 130 -19.20 -9.12 2.38
N ALA A 131 -18.31 -8.13 2.23
CA ALA A 131 -16.89 -8.39 2.03
C ALA A 131 -16.26 -9.02 3.28
N ASP A 132 -15.67 -10.20 3.13
CA ASP A 132 -14.97 -10.94 4.18
C ASP A 132 -13.46 -11.06 3.88
N VAL A 133 -13.11 -11.48 2.67
CA VAL A 133 -11.71 -11.62 2.25
C VAL A 133 -11.53 -11.06 0.85
N ILE A 134 -10.64 -10.09 0.70
CA ILE A 134 -10.22 -9.57 -0.60
C ILE A 134 -8.68 -9.55 -0.68
N LEU A 135 -8.12 -10.03 -1.80
CA LEU A 135 -6.66 -10.07 -2.01
C LEU A 135 -5.90 -10.67 -0.81
N ASN A 136 -6.38 -11.79 -0.26
CA ASN A 136 -5.83 -12.41 0.95
C ASN A 136 -5.78 -11.50 2.20
N ILE A 137 -6.58 -10.45 2.25
CA ILE A 137 -6.77 -9.59 3.42
C ILE A 137 -8.17 -9.88 3.96
N LYS A 138 -8.24 -10.33 5.21
CA LYS A 138 -9.50 -10.56 5.91
C LYS A 138 -10.02 -9.26 6.51
N LEU A 139 -11.30 -8.99 6.30
CA LEU A 139 -12.03 -7.88 6.87
C LEU A 139 -12.84 -8.37 8.05
N ASN A 140 -12.46 -8.02 9.27
CA ASN A 140 -13.24 -8.30 10.47
C ASN A 140 -13.98 -7.02 10.88
N LYS A 141 -15.30 -7.03 10.84
CA LYS A 141 -16.15 -5.90 11.22
C LYS A 141 -16.83 -6.20 12.56
N ASN A 142 -16.76 -5.26 13.47
CA ASN A 142 -17.45 -5.30 14.76
C ASN A 142 -17.95 -3.90 15.16
N GLU A 143 -18.53 -3.75 16.32
CA GLU A 143 -19.03 -2.47 16.82
C GLU A 143 -17.93 -1.42 17.01
N SER A 144 -16.67 -1.84 17.25
CA SER A 144 -15.54 -0.93 17.43
C SER A 144 -14.90 -0.44 16.12
N GLY A 145 -15.27 -1.03 14.98
CA GLY A 145 -14.74 -0.63 13.67
C GLY A 145 -14.47 -1.79 12.72
N ILE A 146 -13.46 -1.61 11.85
CA ILE A 146 -13.05 -2.59 10.84
C ILE A 146 -11.57 -2.92 11.03
N THR A 147 -11.26 -4.22 11.05
CA THR A 147 -9.87 -4.70 11.15
C THR A 147 -9.47 -5.41 9.87
N LEU A 148 -8.34 -5.02 9.32
CA LEU A 148 -7.69 -5.70 8.19
C LEU A 148 -6.58 -6.61 8.67
N SER A 149 -6.65 -7.90 8.35
CA SER A 149 -5.70 -8.90 8.82
C SER A 149 -5.28 -9.87 7.73
N GLN A 150 -4.04 -10.33 7.83
CA GLN A 150 -3.50 -11.45 7.03
C GLN A 150 -2.95 -12.57 7.92
N SER A 151 -3.51 -12.80 9.10
CA SER A 151 -3.07 -13.83 10.05
C SER A 151 -2.96 -15.22 9.40
N HIS A 152 -3.94 -15.63 8.60
CA HIS A 152 -3.93 -16.88 7.85
C HIS A 152 -2.78 -16.97 6.82
N TYR A 153 -2.41 -15.83 6.22
CA TYR A 153 -1.27 -15.78 5.29
C TYR A 153 0.06 -15.81 6.04
N VAL A 154 0.17 -15.17 7.21
CA VAL A 154 1.33 -15.27 8.11
C VAL A 154 1.53 -16.73 8.53
N GLU A 155 0.48 -17.41 8.97
CA GLU A 155 0.52 -18.83 9.33
C GLU A 155 1.00 -19.70 8.16
N LYS A 156 0.47 -19.48 6.96
CA LYS A 156 0.89 -20.18 5.74
C LYS A 156 2.37 -19.98 5.43
N ILE A 157 2.90 -18.77 5.58
CA ILE A 157 4.33 -18.48 5.37
C ILE A 157 5.17 -19.18 6.43
N LEU A 158 4.82 -19.05 7.71
CA LEU A 158 5.54 -19.67 8.81
C LEU A 158 5.58 -21.19 8.67
N SER A 159 4.46 -21.83 8.34
CA SER A 159 4.37 -23.28 8.09
C SER A 159 5.22 -23.70 6.88
N ARG A 160 5.09 -22.99 5.75
CA ARG A 160 5.82 -23.30 4.52
C ARG A 160 7.34 -23.28 4.69
N PHE A 161 7.84 -22.36 5.50
CA PHE A 161 9.27 -22.15 5.70
C PHE A 161 9.80 -22.76 7.02
N GLY A 162 8.95 -23.42 7.81
CA GLY A 162 9.34 -24.17 9.02
C GLY A 162 9.63 -23.29 10.24
N PHE A 163 8.86 -22.18 10.41
CA PHE A 163 9.02 -21.25 11.53
C PHE A 163 7.82 -21.23 12.50
N ILE A 164 6.79 -22.06 12.27
CA ILE A 164 5.53 -21.99 13.04
C ILE A 164 5.74 -22.22 14.55
N ASP A 165 6.61 -23.16 14.92
CA ASP A 165 6.91 -23.52 16.30
C ASP A 165 8.16 -22.81 16.83
N GLY A 166 8.61 -21.76 16.16
CA GLY A 166 9.82 -21.04 16.48
C GLY A 166 9.67 -20.15 17.72
N LYS A 167 10.75 -19.98 18.48
CA LYS A 167 10.79 -18.98 19.58
C LYS A 167 10.61 -17.58 18.99
N SER A 168 9.67 -16.82 19.53
CA SER A 168 9.38 -15.45 19.07
C SER A 168 10.56 -14.49 19.31
N SER A 169 10.64 -13.44 18.47
CA SER A 169 11.56 -12.31 18.63
C SER A 169 10.76 -11.05 18.99
N PRO A 170 11.27 -10.18 19.88
CA PRO A 170 10.56 -8.98 20.32
C PRO A 170 10.54 -7.86 19.26
N THR A 171 11.45 -7.89 18.26
CA THR A 171 11.52 -6.87 17.21
C THR A 171 11.85 -7.50 15.86
N PRO A 172 11.36 -6.93 14.75
CA PRO A 172 11.62 -7.47 13.42
C PRO A 172 13.07 -7.24 12.94
N TYR A 173 13.76 -6.26 13.50
CA TYR A 173 15.15 -5.94 13.17
C TYR A 173 15.96 -5.67 14.45
N ASP A 174 17.22 -6.11 14.46
CA ASP A 174 18.15 -5.85 15.56
C ASP A 174 18.96 -4.58 15.27
N PRO A 175 18.80 -3.50 16.06
CA PRO A 175 19.51 -2.25 15.80
C PRO A 175 21.04 -2.38 15.93
N SER A 176 21.54 -3.40 16.64
CA SER A 176 22.98 -3.65 16.79
C SER A 176 23.63 -4.31 15.56
N VAL A 177 22.80 -4.87 14.65
CA VAL A 177 23.28 -5.60 13.48
C VAL A 177 23.43 -4.67 12.28
N ILE A 178 24.67 -4.53 11.80
CA ILE A 178 24.98 -3.80 10.57
C ILE A 178 25.14 -4.80 9.43
N LEU A 179 24.15 -4.85 8.54
CA LEU A 179 24.19 -5.69 7.34
C LEU A 179 25.03 -5.00 6.25
N ARG A 180 25.96 -5.77 5.67
CA ARG A 180 26.85 -5.36 4.57
C ARG A 180 26.72 -6.32 3.39
N LYS A 181 27.13 -5.87 2.19
CA LYS A 181 27.18 -6.72 0.99
C LYS A 181 27.99 -7.99 1.27
N ASN A 182 27.42 -9.15 0.93
CA ASN A 182 28.10 -10.43 1.10
C ASN A 182 29.28 -10.53 0.14
N LYS A 183 30.44 -10.96 0.68
CA LYS A 183 31.69 -11.21 -0.08
C LYS A 183 32.04 -12.69 -0.14
N ASN A 184 31.27 -13.52 0.57
CA ASN A 184 31.45 -14.96 0.67
C ASN A 184 30.44 -15.69 -0.22
N GLU A 185 30.47 -17.03 -0.21
CA GLU A 185 29.46 -17.86 -0.86
C GLU A 185 28.04 -17.47 -0.41
N PRO A 186 27.09 -17.37 -1.33
CA PRO A 186 25.70 -17.08 -0.99
C PRO A 186 25.07 -18.25 -0.22
N THR A 187 24.14 -17.94 0.65
CA THR A 187 23.20 -18.93 1.20
C THR A 187 22.16 -19.32 0.14
N ASP A 188 21.17 -20.15 0.48
CA ASP A 188 20.08 -20.53 -0.43
C ASP A 188 19.34 -19.26 -0.94
N GLN A 189 19.82 -18.73 -2.06
CA GLN A 189 19.32 -17.49 -2.68
C GLN A 189 17.84 -17.63 -3.09
N LEU A 190 17.45 -18.79 -3.63
CA LEU A 190 16.08 -19.01 -4.09
C LEU A 190 15.11 -18.95 -2.92
N ARG A 191 15.40 -19.69 -1.86
CA ARG A 191 14.58 -19.72 -0.65
C ARG A 191 14.55 -18.36 0.03
N TYR A 192 15.69 -17.66 0.11
CA TYR A 192 15.77 -16.28 0.63
C TYR A 192 14.83 -15.35 -0.14
N SER A 193 14.89 -15.37 -1.47
CA SER A 193 14.07 -14.53 -2.34
C SER A 193 12.57 -14.85 -2.23
N GLN A 194 12.21 -16.13 -2.09
CA GLN A 194 10.82 -16.55 -1.89
C GLN A 194 10.25 -16.02 -0.56
N ILE A 195 11.03 -16.08 0.53
CA ILE A 195 10.62 -15.57 1.83
C ILE A 195 10.48 -14.03 1.74
N ILE A 196 11.49 -13.33 1.20
CA ILE A 196 11.43 -11.86 1.06
C ILE A 196 10.22 -11.43 0.23
N GLY A 197 9.92 -12.10 -0.89
CA GLY A 197 8.74 -11.79 -1.72
C GLY A 197 7.44 -11.93 -0.92
N SER A 198 7.30 -12.98 -0.11
CA SER A 198 6.14 -13.18 0.76
C SER A 198 6.04 -12.10 1.85
N LEU A 199 7.18 -11.72 2.46
CA LEU A 199 7.24 -10.66 3.47
C LEU A 199 6.97 -9.27 2.88
N MET A 200 7.41 -8.99 1.64
CA MET A 200 7.12 -7.74 0.95
C MET A 200 5.61 -7.54 0.78
N TYR A 201 4.89 -8.61 0.42
CA TYR A 201 3.44 -8.55 0.31
C TYR A 201 2.77 -8.24 1.67
N LEU A 202 3.16 -8.90 2.75
CA LEU A 202 2.69 -8.59 4.11
C LEU A 202 3.00 -7.15 4.51
N ALA A 203 4.26 -6.72 4.31
CA ALA A 203 4.74 -5.39 4.68
C ALA A 203 4.00 -4.27 3.96
N SER A 204 3.55 -4.49 2.72
CA SER A 204 2.81 -3.49 1.94
C SER A 204 1.30 -3.49 2.20
N ALA A 205 0.73 -4.59 2.72
CA ALA A 205 -0.72 -4.75 2.82
C ALA A 205 -1.27 -4.50 4.23
N THR A 206 -0.69 -5.14 5.28
CA THR A 206 -1.23 -5.09 6.65
C THR A 206 -0.20 -5.01 7.76
N ARG A 207 1.10 -5.07 7.44
CA ARG A 207 2.17 -5.15 8.44
C ARG A 207 3.20 -4.02 8.25
N PRO A 208 2.84 -2.76 8.57
CA PRO A 208 3.76 -1.63 8.54
C PRO A 208 5.00 -1.83 9.42
N ASP A 209 4.87 -2.51 10.52
CA ASP A 209 5.90 -2.79 11.53
C ASP A 209 7.12 -3.56 10.99
N ILE A 210 6.95 -4.40 9.97
CA ILE A 210 8.07 -5.12 9.34
C ILE A 210 8.66 -4.41 8.11
N SER A 211 8.09 -3.29 7.67
CA SER A 211 8.46 -2.63 6.39
C SER A 211 9.93 -2.25 6.31
N PHE A 212 10.52 -1.71 7.38
CA PHE A 212 11.94 -1.37 7.41
C PHE A 212 12.84 -2.61 7.27
N ALA A 213 12.58 -3.65 8.07
CA ALA A 213 13.35 -4.88 8.05
C ALA A 213 13.33 -5.53 6.67
N VAL A 214 12.14 -5.65 6.07
CA VAL A 214 11.95 -6.24 4.75
C VAL A 214 12.60 -5.39 3.65
N SER A 215 12.43 -4.07 3.68
CA SER A 215 13.09 -3.15 2.76
C SER A 215 14.62 -3.22 2.85
N LYS A 216 15.18 -3.39 4.06
CA LYS A 216 16.62 -3.56 4.26
C LYS A 216 17.12 -4.89 3.71
N LEU A 217 16.44 -6.00 4.00
CA LEU A 217 16.80 -7.35 3.60
C LEU A 217 16.64 -7.58 2.09
N SER A 218 15.66 -6.94 1.46
CA SER A 218 15.43 -7.06 0.01
C SER A 218 16.63 -6.59 -0.84
N ARG A 219 17.48 -5.75 -0.30
CA ARG A 219 18.70 -5.25 -0.96
C ARG A 219 19.73 -6.33 -1.22
N PHE A 220 19.64 -7.47 -0.52
CA PHE A 220 20.61 -8.56 -0.56
C PHE A 220 20.11 -9.81 -1.30
N MET A 221 18.95 -9.75 -1.99
CA MET A 221 18.36 -10.90 -2.69
C MET A 221 19.26 -11.51 -3.77
N SER A 222 20.13 -10.71 -4.40
CA SER A 222 21.05 -11.20 -5.44
C SER A 222 22.23 -12.01 -4.90
N ASN A 223 22.66 -11.75 -3.66
CA ASN A 223 23.77 -12.45 -3.03
C ASN A 223 23.64 -12.46 -1.50
N PRO A 224 22.64 -13.20 -0.92
CA PRO A 224 22.43 -13.25 0.51
C PRO A 224 23.51 -14.10 1.20
N GLY A 225 24.13 -13.56 2.25
CA GLY A 225 25.06 -14.27 3.12
C GLY A 225 24.39 -14.71 4.43
N ILE A 226 25.12 -15.43 5.28
CA ILE A 226 24.62 -16.00 6.53
C ILE A 226 24.06 -14.93 7.50
N TYR A 227 24.65 -13.75 7.56
CA TYR A 227 24.15 -12.66 8.40
C TYR A 227 22.80 -12.13 7.92
N HIS A 228 22.57 -12.09 6.58
CA HIS A 228 21.28 -11.72 6.00
C HIS A 228 20.22 -12.78 6.32
N TRP A 229 20.63 -14.07 6.30
CA TRP A 229 19.76 -15.17 6.65
C TRP A 229 19.31 -15.09 8.13
N HIS A 230 20.23 -14.87 9.06
CA HIS A 230 19.89 -14.73 10.49
C HIS A 230 18.97 -13.52 10.73
N ALA A 231 19.19 -12.41 10.02
CA ALA A 231 18.31 -11.26 10.13
C ALA A 231 16.92 -11.53 9.53
N LEU A 232 16.83 -12.34 8.46
CA LEU A 232 15.56 -12.82 7.89
C LEU A 232 14.82 -13.74 8.87
N GLU A 233 15.53 -14.70 9.49
CA GLU A 233 14.96 -15.56 10.53
C GLU A 233 14.39 -14.75 11.69
N ARG A 234 15.01 -13.63 12.05
CA ARG A 234 14.50 -12.75 13.10
C ARG A 234 13.13 -12.17 12.72
N VAL A 235 12.93 -11.73 11.46
CA VAL A 235 11.63 -11.27 10.97
C VAL A 235 10.59 -12.38 11.07
N MET A 236 10.94 -13.60 10.65
CA MET A 236 10.03 -14.75 10.74
C MET A 236 9.64 -15.08 12.19
N ARG A 237 10.59 -15.01 13.12
CA ARG A 237 10.34 -15.20 14.56
C ARG A 237 9.49 -14.07 15.15
N TYR A 238 9.67 -12.83 14.69
CA TYR A 238 8.82 -11.72 15.09
C TYR A 238 7.36 -11.93 14.63
N LEU A 239 7.18 -12.38 13.39
CA LEU A 239 5.86 -12.73 12.87
C LEU A 239 5.20 -13.90 13.63
N CYS A 240 5.97 -14.89 14.09
CA CYS A 240 5.46 -15.95 14.94
C CYS A 240 4.85 -15.39 16.25
N GLY A 241 5.51 -14.40 16.87
CA GLY A 241 5.00 -13.73 18.08
C GLY A 241 3.89 -12.72 17.85
N THR A 242 3.64 -12.31 16.60
CA THR A 242 2.65 -11.28 16.22
C THR A 242 1.72 -11.75 15.09
N MET A 243 1.44 -13.06 15.04
CA MET A 243 0.67 -13.68 13.96
C MET A 243 -0.78 -13.16 13.89
N SER A 244 -1.40 -12.88 15.03
CA SER A 244 -2.77 -12.37 15.13
C SER A 244 -2.89 -10.86 14.90
N TYR A 245 -1.82 -10.14 14.54
CA TYR A 245 -1.88 -8.69 14.36
C TYR A 245 -2.65 -8.29 13.10
N GLY A 246 -3.45 -7.23 13.23
CA GLY A 246 -4.18 -6.59 12.14
C GLY A 246 -4.27 -5.08 12.35
N ILE A 247 -4.49 -4.32 11.27
CA ILE A 247 -4.71 -2.87 11.36
C ILE A 247 -6.19 -2.64 11.63
N HIS A 248 -6.47 -2.00 12.75
CA HIS A 248 -7.82 -1.64 13.19
C HIS A 248 -8.13 -0.19 12.88
N TYR A 249 -9.27 0.04 12.28
CA TYR A 249 -9.83 1.36 11.96
C TYR A 249 -11.09 1.58 12.81
N SER A 250 -10.97 2.38 13.86
CA SER A 250 -12.10 2.76 14.74
C SER A 250 -13.05 3.77 14.06
N GLY A 251 -12.62 4.34 12.93
CA GLY A 251 -13.36 5.40 12.23
C GLY A 251 -12.97 6.80 12.64
N HIS A 252 -12.34 6.98 13.79
CA HIS A 252 -11.96 8.28 14.33
C HIS A 252 -10.49 8.34 14.74
N PRO A 253 -9.83 9.51 14.61
CA PRO A 253 -10.32 10.71 13.91
C PRO A 253 -10.39 10.49 12.37
N ALA A 254 -11.44 11.02 11.73
CA ALA A 254 -11.58 10.99 10.27
C ALA A 254 -10.74 12.11 9.61
N VAL A 255 -9.49 12.24 10.03
CA VAL A 255 -8.53 13.23 9.57
C VAL A 255 -7.31 12.49 9.03
N LEU A 256 -6.85 12.91 7.85
CA LEU A 256 -5.64 12.37 7.24
C LEU A 256 -4.41 13.10 7.80
N GLU A 257 -3.56 12.38 8.48
CA GLU A 257 -2.28 12.85 9.00
C GLU A 257 -1.12 12.07 8.38
N GLY A 258 0.00 12.75 8.15
CA GLY A 258 1.23 12.16 7.64
C GLY A 258 2.42 12.40 8.57
N TYR A 259 3.38 11.48 8.53
CA TYR A 259 4.64 11.55 9.25
C TYR A 259 5.78 11.23 8.29
N SER A 260 6.89 11.96 8.38
CA SER A 260 8.09 11.69 7.60
C SER A 260 9.34 11.68 8.45
N ASP A 261 10.28 10.80 8.12
CA ASP A 261 11.58 10.66 8.79
C ASP A 261 12.68 10.25 7.79
N ALA A 262 13.93 10.52 8.11
CA ALA A 262 15.07 9.99 7.39
C ALA A 262 16.23 9.61 8.32
N ASN A 263 16.76 8.42 8.13
CA ASN A 263 18.02 8.00 8.77
C ASN A 263 19.19 8.19 7.81
N TRP A 264 20.01 9.19 8.08
CA TRP A 264 21.15 9.55 7.26
C TRP A 264 22.26 8.50 7.38
N ILE A 265 22.83 8.04 6.23
CA ILE A 265 23.89 7.01 6.13
C ILE A 265 23.48 5.68 6.81
N SER A 266 22.23 5.30 6.71
CA SER A 266 21.75 3.99 7.20
C SER A 266 22.21 2.80 6.35
N ASP A 267 22.67 3.05 5.13
CA ASP A 267 23.33 2.08 4.24
C ASP A 267 24.82 2.37 4.19
N VAL A 268 25.62 1.57 4.91
CA VAL A 268 27.04 1.79 5.09
C VAL A 268 27.85 1.51 3.82
N ASP A 269 27.40 0.56 2.99
CA ASP A 269 28.11 0.19 1.76
C ASP A 269 27.94 1.23 0.64
N ASP A 270 26.74 1.79 0.50
CA ASP A 270 26.41 2.75 -0.56
C ASP A 270 26.30 4.19 -0.02
N ILE A 271 26.56 4.40 1.28
CA ILE A 271 26.50 5.72 1.97
C ILE A 271 25.20 6.47 1.70
N LYS A 272 24.07 5.72 1.70
CA LYS A 272 22.75 6.26 1.41
C LYS A 272 21.85 6.31 2.64
N ALA A 273 21.00 7.32 2.68
CA ALA A 273 19.96 7.44 3.69
C ALA A 273 18.78 6.51 3.39
N THR A 274 18.00 6.22 4.43
CA THR A 274 16.67 5.59 4.30
C THR A 274 15.60 6.63 4.63
N SER A 275 14.60 6.76 3.78
CA SER A 275 13.39 7.55 4.03
C SER A 275 12.26 6.66 4.50
N GLY A 276 11.46 7.18 5.42
CA GLY A 276 10.22 6.57 5.88
C GLY A 276 9.08 7.58 5.88
N TYR A 277 7.88 7.12 5.59
CA TYR A 277 6.66 7.86 5.85
C TYR A 277 5.52 6.91 6.24
N VAL A 278 4.55 7.47 6.93
CA VAL A 278 3.26 6.82 7.21
C VAL A 278 2.16 7.85 7.23
N PHE A 279 1.02 7.49 6.68
CA PHE A 279 -0.22 8.25 6.77
C PHE A 279 -1.26 7.45 7.54
N THR A 280 -1.99 8.14 8.41
CA THR A 280 -3.05 7.57 9.23
C THR A 280 -4.39 8.22 8.90
N PHE A 281 -5.46 7.42 8.97
CA PHE A 281 -6.84 7.89 8.81
C PHE A 281 -7.80 6.94 9.53
N GLY A 282 -8.75 7.47 10.27
CA GLY A 282 -9.74 6.66 10.97
C GLY A 282 -9.16 5.75 12.06
N GLY A 283 -8.03 6.14 12.67
CA GLY A 283 -7.37 5.40 13.75
C GLY A 283 -6.36 4.34 13.31
N GLY A 284 -6.07 4.21 12.00
CA GLY A 284 -5.10 3.24 11.50
C GLY A 284 -4.25 3.76 10.33
N ALA A 285 -3.14 3.09 10.07
CA ALA A 285 -2.27 3.41 8.94
C ALA A 285 -2.96 3.07 7.61
N VAL A 286 -2.92 3.98 6.63
CA VAL A 286 -3.55 3.82 5.31
C VAL A 286 -2.55 3.81 4.17
N SER A 287 -1.39 4.45 4.35
CA SER A 287 -0.26 4.39 3.42
C SER A 287 1.05 4.51 4.18
N TRP A 288 2.06 3.72 3.80
CA TRP A 288 3.38 3.75 4.43
C TRP A 288 4.46 3.24 3.50
N ARG A 289 5.68 3.68 3.75
CA ARG A 289 6.83 3.23 2.98
C ARG A 289 8.12 3.32 3.78
N SER A 290 8.99 2.33 3.58
CA SER A 290 10.40 2.38 3.93
C SER A 290 11.23 2.17 2.68
N CYS A 291 12.09 3.12 2.32
CA CYS A 291 12.91 2.99 1.11
C CYS A 291 14.29 3.64 1.27
N ARG A 292 15.31 3.01 0.63
CA ARG A 292 16.61 3.62 0.49
C ARG A 292 16.54 4.80 -0.49
N GLN A 293 17.13 5.93 -0.14
CA GLN A 293 17.23 7.08 -1.03
C GLN A 293 18.07 6.74 -2.27
N THR A 294 17.67 7.23 -3.41
CA THR A 294 18.39 7.03 -4.67
C THR A 294 19.61 7.96 -4.80
N ILE A 295 19.58 9.08 -4.09
CA ILE A 295 20.63 10.11 -4.11
C ILE A 295 21.54 10.00 -2.87
N LEU A 296 22.73 10.56 -2.99
CA LEU A 296 23.64 10.79 -1.86
C LEU A 296 23.35 12.17 -1.27
N THR A 297 22.94 12.17 0.00
CA THR A 297 22.67 13.40 0.75
C THR A 297 23.90 13.80 1.57
N ARG A 298 24.17 15.10 1.61
CA ARG A 298 25.38 15.65 2.26
C ARG A 298 25.20 15.98 3.75
N SER A 299 23.98 15.88 4.24
CA SER A 299 23.64 16.17 5.64
C SER A 299 22.34 15.52 6.03
N THR A 300 22.10 15.38 7.34
CA THR A 300 20.81 14.92 7.90
C THR A 300 19.65 15.78 7.38
N MET A 301 19.79 17.12 7.37
CA MET A 301 18.76 18.02 6.85
C MET A 301 18.40 17.74 5.38
N GLU A 302 19.38 17.40 4.53
CA GLU A 302 19.12 17.06 3.12
C GLU A 302 18.41 15.71 2.99
N ALA A 303 18.75 14.74 3.84
CA ALA A 303 18.07 13.44 3.92
C ALA A 303 16.61 13.61 4.37
N GLU A 304 16.38 14.39 5.42
CA GLU A 304 15.03 14.72 5.93
C GLU A 304 14.16 15.46 4.90
N LEU A 305 14.74 16.47 4.23
CA LEU A 305 14.03 17.16 3.14
C LEU A 305 13.68 16.21 2.00
N THR A 306 14.52 15.20 1.73
CA THR A 306 14.25 14.20 0.69
C THR A 306 13.11 13.27 1.11
N ALA A 307 13.04 12.88 2.38
CA ALA A 307 11.93 12.09 2.91
C ALA A 307 10.62 12.88 2.87
N LEU A 308 10.67 14.15 3.33
CA LEU A 308 9.52 15.04 3.30
C LEU A 308 9.01 15.28 1.86
N ASP A 309 9.88 15.55 0.88
CA ASP A 309 9.50 15.70 -0.53
C ASP A 309 8.84 14.43 -1.09
N THR A 310 9.34 13.25 -0.70
CA THR A 310 8.76 11.96 -1.10
C THR A 310 7.36 11.78 -0.50
N SER A 311 7.16 12.11 0.77
CA SER A 311 5.86 11.99 1.44
C SER A 311 4.83 13.00 0.93
N THR A 312 5.27 14.18 0.41
CA THR A 312 4.33 15.16 -0.17
C THR A 312 3.66 14.65 -1.45
N VAL A 313 4.32 13.79 -2.23
CA VAL A 313 3.70 13.17 -3.42
C VAL A 313 2.54 12.27 -3.01
N GLU A 314 2.73 11.48 -1.96
CA GLU A 314 1.68 10.64 -1.39
C GLU A 314 0.55 11.48 -0.77
N SER A 315 0.90 12.59 -0.11
CA SER A 315 -0.09 13.54 0.43
C SER A 315 -1.00 14.10 -0.67
N GLU A 316 -0.42 14.51 -1.79
CA GLU A 316 -1.17 15.06 -2.93
C GLU A 316 -2.17 14.03 -3.45
N TRP A 317 -1.70 12.79 -3.71
CA TRP A 317 -2.54 11.70 -4.19
C TRP A 317 -3.67 11.34 -3.21
N LEU A 318 -3.36 11.14 -1.92
CA LEU A 318 -4.36 10.81 -0.90
C LEU A 318 -5.43 11.90 -0.76
N ARG A 319 -5.02 13.16 -0.81
CA ARG A 319 -5.95 14.29 -0.71
C ARG A 319 -6.84 14.39 -1.95
N GLU A 320 -6.27 14.23 -3.14
CA GLU A 320 -7.03 14.22 -4.40
C GLU A 320 -8.05 13.08 -4.42
N LEU A 321 -7.65 11.87 -3.98
CA LEU A 321 -8.56 10.74 -3.82
C LEU A 321 -9.77 11.11 -2.94
N LEU A 322 -9.54 11.76 -1.79
CA LEU A 322 -10.62 12.16 -0.87
C LEU A 322 -11.47 13.31 -1.41
N MET A 323 -10.89 14.20 -2.21
CA MET A 323 -11.60 15.38 -2.75
C MET A 323 -12.78 15.01 -3.65
N ASP A 324 -12.70 13.91 -4.37
CA ASP A 324 -13.76 13.48 -5.29
C ASP A 324 -14.83 12.64 -4.58
N LEU A 325 -14.48 11.98 -3.46
CA LEU A 325 -15.41 11.05 -2.81
C LEU A 325 -16.58 11.79 -2.14
N PRO A 326 -17.83 11.42 -2.47
CA PRO A 326 -19.03 12.15 -2.05
C PRO A 326 -19.32 12.06 -0.56
N VAL A 327 -18.80 11.03 0.12
CA VAL A 327 -18.98 10.78 1.56
C VAL A 327 -18.06 11.62 2.42
N VAL A 328 -17.05 12.25 1.82
CA VAL A 328 -16.06 13.07 2.53
C VAL A 328 -16.57 14.52 2.60
N GLU A 329 -16.57 15.09 3.80
CA GLU A 329 -16.96 16.47 4.03
C GLU A 329 -16.02 17.45 3.31
N LYS A 330 -16.61 18.48 2.70
CA LYS A 330 -15.88 19.47 1.90
C LYS A 330 -15.90 20.85 2.60
N PRO A 331 -14.80 21.61 2.52
CA PRO A 331 -13.54 21.32 1.82
C PRO A 331 -12.64 20.33 2.58
N VAL A 332 -11.95 19.45 1.86
CA VAL A 332 -10.94 18.57 2.46
C VAL A 332 -9.79 19.44 3.00
N PRO A 333 -9.48 19.38 4.31
CA PRO A 333 -8.45 20.21 4.90
C PRO A 333 -7.06 19.89 4.34
N ALA A 334 -6.11 20.81 4.56
CA ALA A 334 -4.70 20.54 4.28
C ALA A 334 -4.21 19.39 5.17
N ILE A 335 -3.45 18.45 4.58
CA ILE A 335 -2.89 17.32 5.33
C ILE A 335 -1.81 17.82 6.27
N LEU A 336 -1.93 17.49 7.54
CA LEU A 336 -0.88 17.72 8.53
C LEU A 336 0.27 16.73 8.26
N LEU A 337 1.43 17.26 7.89
CA LEU A 337 2.63 16.46 7.62
C LEU A 337 3.68 16.73 8.70
N ASN A 338 3.85 15.78 9.60
CA ASN A 338 4.71 15.87 10.77
C ASN A 338 6.15 15.52 10.40
N CYS A 339 7.10 16.36 10.83
CA CYS A 339 8.55 16.18 10.63
C CYS A 339 9.27 16.62 11.92
N ASP A 340 10.31 15.90 12.33
CA ASP A 340 11.06 16.21 13.55
C ASP A 340 12.28 17.11 13.29
N ASN A 341 12.57 17.45 12.03
CA ASN A 341 13.68 18.31 11.67
C ASN A 341 13.30 19.79 11.56
N GLN A 342 13.50 20.54 12.63
CA GLN A 342 13.19 21.98 12.68
C GLN A 342 13.87 22.78 11.56
N THR A 343 15.11 22.41 11.16
CA THR A 343 15.81 23.09 10.08
C THR A 343 15.10 22.96 8.74
N VAL A 344 14.54 21.79 8.46
CA VAL A 344 13.72 21.54 7.26
C VAL A 344 12.47 22.41 7.31
N ILE A 345 11.76 22.42 8.43
CA ILE A 345 10.51 23.18 8.62
C ILE A 345 10.76 24.69 8.42
N VAL A 346 11.81 25.23 9.05
CA VAL A 346 12.18 26.63 8.87
C VAL A 346 12.50 26.95 7.40
N LYS A 347 13.22 26.07 6.69
CA LYS A 347 13.51 26.27 5.25
C LYS A 347 12.28 26.18 4.39
N VAL A 348 11.36 25.27 4.68
CA VAL A 348 10.09 25.15 3.96
C VAL A 348 9.23 26.41 4.18
N ASN A 349 9.20 26.95 5.39
CA ASN A 349 8.41 28.12 5.74
C ASN A 349 8.98 29.43 5.23
N ASN A 350 10.30 29.52 5.05
CA ASN A 350 10.94 30.72 4.52
C ASN A 350 10.81 30.81 2.99
N SER A 351 10.35 31.96 2.49
CA SER A 351 10.20 32.21 1.05
C SER A 351 11.53 32.43 0.32
N LYS A 352 12.60 32.83 1.04
CA LYS A 352 13.92 33.14 0.44
C LYS A 352 14.78 31.86 0.33
N ASP A 353 15.24 31.59 -0.88
CA ASP A 353 16.21 30.53 -1.10
C ASP A 353 17.60 30.95 -0.60
N ASN A 354 18.26 30.07 0.15
CA ASN A 354 19.64 30.28 0.51
C ASN A 354 20.51 30.09 -0.75
N ALA A 355 21.22 31.14 -1.17
CA ALA A 355 22.03 31.13 -2.39
C ALA A 355 23.04 29.97 -2.45
N LYS A 356 23.53 29.52 -1.28
CA LYS A 356 24.52 28.43 -1.11
C LYS A 356 23.93 27.01 -1.17
N SER A 357 22.59 26.84 -1.25
CA SER A 357 21.97 25.50 -1.32
C SER A 357 22.20 24.84 -2.67
N SER A 358 22.41 23.50 -2.67
CA SER A 358 22.56 22.72 -3.91
C SER A 358 21.30 22.78 -4.78
N ARG A 359 21.44 22.55 -6.10
CA ARG A 359 20.32 22.54 -7.04
C ARG A 359 19.23 21.56 -6.60
N HIS A 360 19.59 20.40 -6.09
CA HIS A 360 18.66 19.36 -5.63
C HIS A 360 17.86 19.84 -4.42
N VAL A 361 18.48 20.46 -3.44
CA VAL A 361 17.79 21.03 -2.27
C VAL A 361 16.80 22.12 -2.70
N LYS A 362 17.21 23.03 -3.60
CA LYS A 362 16.32 24.10 -4.10
C LYS A 362 15.09 23.51 -4.82
N ARG A 363 15.27 22.49 -5.64
CA ARG A 363 14.16 21.83 -6.37
C ARG A 363 13.15 21.22 -5.41
N ARG A 364 13.61 20.47 -4.40
CA ARG A 364 12.74 19.85 -3.39
C ARG A 364 12.03 20.89 -2.55
N LEU A 365 12.73 21.90 -2.07
CA LEU A 365 12.10 23.02 -1.35
C LEU A 365 11.01 23.68 -2.18
N LYS A 366 11.25 23.87 -3.49
CA LYS A 366 10.24 24.46 -4.39
C LYS A 366 9.01 23.55 -4.53
N SER A 367 9.20 22.23 -4.64
CA SER A 367 8.11 21.25 -4.69
C SER A 367 7.26 21.30 -3.42
N VAL A 368 7.86 21.13 -2.25
CA VAL A 368 7.18 21.14 -0.96
C VAL A 368 6.45 22.46 -0.71
N ARG A 369 7.12 23.61 -1.00
CA ARG A 369 6.51 24.94 -0.86
C ARG A 369 5.31 25.14 -1.78
N LYS A 370 5.36 24.59 -3.01
CA LYS A 370 4.21 24.66 -3.94
C LYS A 370 2.98 24.03 -3.30
N LEU A 371 3.11 22.80 -2.77
CA LEU A 371 1.99 22.07 -2.16
C LEU A 371 1.51 22.73 -0.86
N ARG A 372 2.41 23.27 -0.05
CA ARG A 372 2.03 24.08 1.12
C ARG A 372 1.26 25.34 0.72
N ASN A 373 1.74 26.09 -0.27
CA ASN A 373 1.13 27.35 -0.69
C ASN A 373 -0.22 27.14 -1.37
N SER A 374 -0.43 26.00 -2.03
CA SER A 374 -1.73 25.60 -2.60
C SER A 374 -2.69 24.99 -1.56
N GLY A 375 -2.29 24.91 -0.28
CA GLY A 375 -3.15 24.36 0.77
C GLY A 375 -3.34 22.84 0.72
N VAL A 376 -2.45 22.11 0.05
CA VAL A 376 -2.47 20.65 0.02
C VAL A 376 -1.94 20.08 1.34
N ILE A 377 -0.84 20.65 1.85
CA ILE A 377 -0.18 20.22 3.07
C ILE A 377 0.08 21.40 4.02
N THR A 378 0.21 21.06 5.31
CA THR A 378 0.78 21.91 6.35
C THR A 378 1.90 21.15 7.03
N VAL A 379 3.14 21.66 7.03
CA VAL A 379 4.28 21.01 7.66
C VAL A 379 4.43 21.48 9.10
N THR A 380 4.41 20.53 10.05
CA THR A 380 4.45 20.79 11.49
C THR A 380 5.61 20.05 12.15
N TYR A 381 6.04 20.58 13.29
CA TYR A 381 7.07 19.93 14.10
C TYR A 381 6.46 18.87 15.02
N ILE A 382 7.10 17.72 15.10
CA ILE A 382 6.83 16.69 16.08
C ILE A 382 8.14 16.30 16.80
N GLN A 383 8.05 15.90 18.07
CA GLN A 383 9.18 15.32 18.77
C GLN A 383 9.54 13.96 18.18
N THR A 384 10.83 13.64 18.12
CA THR A 384 11.32 12.40 17.49
C THR A 384 10.70 11.14 18.11
N ASP A 385 10.52 11.11 19.42
CA ASP A 385 9.89 9.99 20.14
C ASP A 385 8.39 9.77 19.81
N LYS A 386 7.74 10.77 19.20
CA LYS A 386 6.36 10.73 18.72
C LYS A 386 6.24 10.62 17.20
N ASN A 387 7.36 10.57 16.48
CA ASN A 387 7.35 10.48 15.02
C ASN A 387 7.07 9.04 14.56
N LEU A 388 5.84 8.78 14.11
CA LEU A 388 5.43 7.45 13.63
C LEU A 388 6.20 6.97 12.40
N ALA A 389 6.99 7.83 11.75
CA ALA A 389 7.84 7.44 10.63
C ALA A 389 9.20 6.84 11.06
N ASP A 390 9.61 6.99 12.31
CA ASP A 390 10.86 6.43 12.84
C ASP A 390 11.04 4.92 12.59
N PRO A 391 10.02 4.06 12.83
CA PRO A 391 10.12 2.61 12.58
C PRO A 391 10.38 2.23 11.13
N PHE A 392 10.20 3.15 10.20
CA PHE A 392 10.43 2.91 8.77
C PHE A 392 11.84 3.28 8.32
N THR A 393 12.66 3.86 9.18
CA THR A 393 14.00 4.35 8.84
C THR A 393 15.13 3.67 9.60
N LYS A 394 14.86 3.13 10.79
CA LYS A 394 15.86 2.50 11.67
C LYS A 394 15.28 1.34 12.48
N GLY A 395 16.16 0.46 12.98
CA GLY A 395 15.80 -0.54 13.98
C GLY A 395 15.59 0.13 15.34
N LEU A 396 14.53 -0.25 16.04
CA LEU A 396 14.13 0.33 17.32
C LEU A 396 13.94 -0.75 18.39
N SER A 397 13.88 -0.33 19.65
CA SER A 397 13.56 -1.21 20.78
C SER A 397 12.11 -1.68 20.73
N SER A 398 11.80 -2.78 21.41
CA SER A 398 10.45 -3.38 21.46
C SER A 398 9.40 -2.37 21.90
N ASN A 399 9.66 -1.64 22.98
CA ASN A 399 8.69 -0.67 23.52
C ASN A 399 8.31 0.41 22.50
N VAL A 400 9.28 0.89 21.71
CA VAL A 400 9.04 1.92 20.67
C VAL A 400 8.26 1.32 19.50
N ILE A 401 8.63 0.11 19.06
CA ILE A 401 7.89 -0.61 18.00
C ILE A 401 6.44 -0.87 18.42
N ASP A 402 6.23 -1.33 19.65
CA ASP A 402 4.89 -1.63 20.19
C ASP A 402 4.03 -0.36 20.31
N SER A 403 4.61 0.76 20.78
CA SER A 403 3.91 2.05 20.84
C SER A 403 3.53 2.54 19.46
N ALA A 404 4.48 2.63 18.55
CA ALA A 404 4.23 3.08 17.18
C ALA A 404 3.22 2.17 16.44
N SER A 405 3.31 0.84 16.65
CA SER A 405 2.35 -0.11 16.08
C SER A 405 0.93 0.17 16.54
N ARG A 406 0.73 0.41 17.84
CA ARG A 406 -0.61 0.74 18.40
C ARG A 406 -1.15 2.05 17.83
N GLU A 407 -0.32 3.07 17.69
CA GLU A 407 -0.71 4.36 17.12
C GLU A 407 -1.02 4.26 15.62
N MET A 408 -0.40 3.30 14.91
CA MET A 408 -0.76 2.92 13.53
C MET A 408 -2.00 2.01 13.45
N GLY A 409 -2.69 1.75 14.55
CA GLY A 409 -3.83 0.85 14.61
C GLY A 409 -3.47 -0.64 14.59
N LEU A 410 -2.19 -1.01 14.53
CA LEU A 410 -1.75 -2.40 14.47
C LEU A 410 -1.74 -3.03 15.87
N ARG A 411 -2.58 -4.05 16.06
CA ARG A 411 -2.76 -4.73 17.36
C ARG A 411 -3.27 -6.16 17.17
N PRO A 412 -3.18 -7.02 18.22
CA PRO A 412 -3.76 -8.36 18.17
C PRO A 412 -5.27 -8.31 17.95
N ILE A 413 -5.79 -9.19 17.08
CA ILE A 413 -7.23 -9.27 16.78
C ILE A 413 -8.01 -9.79 18.00
N ASP A 414 -7.44 -10.72 18.76
CA ASP A 414 -8.10 -11.40 19.88
C ASP A 414 -8.28 -10.49 21.11
N VAL A 415 -7.70 -9.29 21.12
CA VAL A 415 -7.75 -8.30 22.24
C VAL A 415 -8.63 -7.10 21.87
N MET A 416 -9.32 -7.17 20.74
CA MET A 416 -10.21 -6.08 20.32
C MET A 416 -11.55 -6.20 21.02
N PRO A 417 -12.03 -5.11 21.66
CA PRO A 417 -13.30 -5.10 22.39
C PRO A 417 -14.49 -5.32 21.47
#